data_6a1120bbff7449391ae2fc38742c9708
#
_entry.id   6a1120bbff7449391ae2fc38742c9708
#
_cell.length_a   1.000
_cell.length_b   1.000
_cell.length_c   1.000
_cell.angle_alpha   90.00
_cell.angle_beta   90.00
_cell.angle_gamma   90.00
#
_symmetry.space_group_name_H-M   'P 1'
#
loop_
_entity.id
_entity.type
_entity.pdbx_description
1 polymer ?
#
loop_
_entity_poly.entity_id
_entity_poly.type
_entity_poly.pdbx_seq_one_letter_code
_entity_poly.pdbx_strand_id
1 'polypeptide(L)'
;MRTRTIASFTMSLLCLALSHTAQAQGAEGAQALYAKSLAATCANCHGTNGKVTPGSSVPALAGLDQNYIVAQMNAFKSGTRPATVMHQLSKGYNDTQIASLAAYFAAQKK
;
A
#
# COMPACT_ATOMS: atom_id res chain seq x y z
N MET A 1 -20.39 -38.74 37.11
CA MET A 1 -19.05 -38.15 36.94
C MET A 1 -18.63 -38.05 35.47
N ARG A 2 -19.50 -37.73 34.51
CA ARG A 2 -19.16 -37.71 33.07
C ARG A 2 -19.40 -36.35 32.38
N THR A 3 -19.84 -35.32 33.09
CA THR A 3 -20.23 -34.02 32.49
C THR A 3 -19.18 -32.91 32.60
N ARG A 4 -18.10 -33.10 33.36
CA ARG A 4 -17.07 -32.08 33.57
C ARG A 4 -15.98 -32.04 32.50
N THR A 5 -15.75 -33.13 31.76
CA THR A 5 -14.66 -33.22 30.79
C THR A 5 -15.00 -32.59 29.42
N ILE A 6 -16.27 -32.52 29.07
CA ILE A 6 -16.68 -31.97 27.75
C ILE A 6 -16.60 -30.43 27.74
N ALA A 7 -16.90 -29.76 28.87
CA ALA A 7 -16.84 -28.31 28.96
C ALA A 7 -15.42 -27.73 28.86
N SER A 8 -14.42 -28.47 29.33
CA SER A 8 -13.01 -28.02 29.25
C SER A 8 -12.44 -28.09 27.83
N PHE A 9 -12.89 -29.07 27.03
CA PHE A 9 -12.40 -29.24 25.65
C PHE A 9 -12.97 -28.19 24.68
N THR A 10 -14.23 -27.78 24.87
CA THR A 10 -14.87 -26.76 24.03
C THR A 10 -14.30 -25.36 24.28
N MET A 11 -13.91 -25.08 25.53
CA MET A 11 -13.33 -23.78 25.88
C MET A 11 -11.91 -23.60 25.31
N SER A 12 -11.12 -24.67 25.25
CA SER A 12 -9.77 -24.62 24.64
C SER A 12 -9.81 -24.41 23.12
N LEU A 13 -10.79 -24.99 22.42
CA LEU A 13 -10.93 -24.82 20.96
C LEU A 13 -11.33 -23.40 20.59
N LEU A 14 -12.16 -22.75 21.42
CA LEU A 14 -12.62 -21.38 21.18
C LEU A 14 -11.50 -20.37 21.36
N CYS A 15 -10.58 -20.56 22.29
CA CYS A 15 -9.42 -19.68 22.48
C CYS A 15 -8.41 -19.74 21.32
N LEU A 16 -8.23 -20.90 20.69
CA LEU A 16 -7.34 -21.03 19.53
C LEU A 16 -7.88 -20.29 18.29
N ALA A 17 -9.18 -20.29 18.07
CA ALA A 17 -9.78 -19.60 16.92
C ALA A 17 -9.66 -18.06 17.01
N LEU A 18 -9.74 -17.50 18.20
CA LEU A 18 -9.61 -16.05 18.43
C LEU A 18 -8.18 -15.53 18.22
N SER A 19 -7.18 -16.37 18.41
CA SER A 19 -5.77 -15.97 18.26
C SER A 19 -5.36 -15.76 16.80
N HIS A 20 -5.97 -16.44 15.86
CA HIS A 20 -5.64 -16.35 14.42
C HIS A 20 -6.17 -15.08 13.77
N THR A 21 -7.30 -14.54 14.25
CA THR A 21 -7.90 -13.31 13.70
C THR A 21 -7.10 -12.05 14.06
N ALA A 22 -6.50 -12.02 15.26
CA ALA A 22 -5.72 -10.87 15.70
C ALA A 22 -4.40 -10.72 14.93
N GLN A 23 -3.79 -11.81 14.48
CA GLN A 23 -2.53 -11.79 13.72
C GLN A 23 -2.74 -11.31 12.28
N ALA A 24 -3.85 -11.66 11.64
CA ALA A 24 -4.17 -11.22 10.29
C ALA A 24 -4.38 -9.69 10.23
N GLN A 25 -5.10 -9.12 11.19
CA GLN A 25 -5.33 -7.67 11.28
C GLN A 25 -4.03 -6.87 11.51
N GLY A 26 -3.09 -7.43 12.29
CA GLY A 26 -1.77 -6.81 12.50
C GLY A 26 -0.94 -6.75 11.22
N ALA A 27 -0.97 -7.79 10.41
CA ALA A 27 -0.23 -7.85 9.14
C ALA A 27 -0.78 -6.88 8.09
N GLU A 28 -2.10 -6.77 7.96
CA GLU A 28 -2.75 -5.81 7.06
C GLU A 28 -2.46 -4.37 7.46
N GLY A 29 -2.51 -4.06 8.75
CA GLY A 29 -2.17 -2.74 9.28
C GLY A 29 -0.70 -2.36 9.01
N ALA A 30 0.22 -3.31 9.17
CA ALA A 30 1.63 -3.10 8.87
C ALA A 30 1.89 -2.84 7.39
N GLN A 31 1.22 -3.57 6.50
CA GLN A 31 1.32 -3.35 5.05
C GLN A 31 0.75 -2.00 4.63
N ALA A 32 -0.39 -1.59 5.19
CA ALA A 32 -0.97 -0.28 4.92
C ALA A 32 -0.06 0.86 5.40
N LEU A 33 0.55 0.72 6.58
CA LEU A 33 1.51 1.68 7.11
C LEU A 33 2.78 1.75 6.25
N TYR A 34 3.29 0.61 5.80
CA TYR A 34 4.43 0.54 4.90
C TYR A 34 4.15 1.24 3.56
N ALA A 35 3.02 0.96 2.92
CA ALA A 35 2.62 1.63 1.69
C ALA A 35 2.49 3.16 1.87
N LYS A 36 1.92 3.59 2.99
CA LYS A 36 1.81 5.01 3.35
C LYS A 36 3.18 5.67 3.55
N SER A 37 4.13 4.99 4.18
CA SER A 37 5.48 5.52 4.38
C SER A 37 6.26 5.61 3.07
N LEU A 38 6.10 4.64 2.17
CA LEU A 38 6.64 4.74 0.81
C LEU A 38 6.04 5.94 0.05
N ALA A 39 4.70 6.11 0.10
CA ALA A 39 4.00 7.19 -0.57
C ALA A 39 4.38 8.58 -0.03
N ALA A 40 4.81 8.68 1.23
CA ALA A 40 5.27 9.93 1.80
C ALA A 40 6.50 10.50 1.08
N THR A 41 7.33 9.64 0.49
CA THR A 41 8.50 10.09 -0.32
C THR A 41 8.09 10.83 -1.59
N CYS A 42 6.90 10.57 -2.12
CA CYS A 42 6.35 11.22 -3.31
C CYS A 42 5.69 12.58 -3.02
N ALA A 43 5.32 12.82 -1.75
CA ALA A 43 4.53 13.97 -1.34
C ALA A 43 5.25 15.31 -1.58
N ASN A 44 6.57 15.31 -1.56
CA ASN A 44 7.38 16.51 -1.74
C ASN A 44 7.12 17.20 -3.09
N CYS A 45 6.84 16.43 -4.13
CA CYS A 45 6.56 16.92 -5.48
C CYS A 45 5.09 16.74 -5.89
N HIS A 46 4.48 15.59 -5.55
CA HIS A 46 3.13 15.25 -5.96
C HIS A 46 2.04 15.62 -4.92
N GLY A 47 2.44 16.29 -3.83
CA GLY A 47 1.52 16.68 -2.76
C GLY A 47 1.14 15.53 -1.82
N THR A 48 0.66 15.88 -0.65
CA THR A 48 0.21 14.90 0.35
C THR A 48 -0.88 14.01 -0.23
N ASN A 49 -0.70 12.69 -0.10
CA ASN A 49 -1.58 11.68 -0.69
C ASN A 49 -1.74 11.81 -2.23
N GLY A 50 -0.77 12.42 -2.91
CA GLY A 50 -0.80 12.62 -4.35
C GLY A 50 -1.73 13.76 -4.81
N LYS A 51 -2.12 14.67 -3.92
CA LYS A 51 -2.98 15.81 -4.23
C LYS A 51 -2.13 17.06 -4.38
N VAL A 52 -2.00 17.54 -5.60
CA VAL A 52 -1.30 18.78 -5.89
C VAL A 52 -2.21 20.00 -5.73
N THR A 53 -1.60 21.16 -5.51
CA THR A 53 -2.34 22.44 -5.52
C THR A 53 -2.79 22.79 -6.94
N PRO A 54 -3.91 23.51 -7.10
CA PRO A 54 -4.32 24.03 -8.40
C PRO A 54 -3.21 24.81 -9.11
N GLY A 55 -3.00 24.53 -10.39
CA GLY A 55 -1.93 25.18 -11.18
C GLY A 55 -0.55 24.51 -11.07
N SER A 56 -0.39 23.44 -10.32
CA SER A 56 0.86 22.68 -10.27
C SER A 56 1.22 22.11 -11.65
N SER A 57 2.49 22.25 -12.04
CA SER A 57 3.04 21.58 -13.23
C SER A 57 3.34 20.08 -13.00
N VAL A 58 3.36 19.65 -11.73
CA VAL A 58 3.54 18.25 -11.36
C VAL A 58 2.17 17.56 -11.34
N PRO A 59 2.00 16.40 -11.97
CA PRO A 59 0.70 15.74 -12.05
C PRO A 59 0.26 15.20 -10.68
N ALA A 60 -1.05 15.27 -10.40
CA ALA A 60 -1.66 14.59 -9.26
C ALA A 60 -1.60 13.07 -9.46
N LEU A 61 -1.44 12.34 -8.35
CA LEU A 61 -1.45 10.88 -8.33
C LEU A 61 -2.74 10.32 -7.72
N ALA A 62 -3.44 11.12 -6.91
CA ALA A 62 -4.64 10.71 -6.19
C ALA A 62 -5.74 10.25 -7.16
N GLY A 63 -6.26 9.04 -6.95
CA GLY A 63 -7.36 8.46 -7.73
C GLY A 63 -7.03 8.15 -9.19
N LEU A 64 -5.75 8.08 -9.55
CA LEU A 64 -5.34 7.51 -10.84
C LEU A 64 -5.54 5.99 -10.83
N ASP A 65 -5.75 5.43 -12.02
CA ASP A 65 -5.83 3.97 -12.17
C ASP A 65 -4.53 3.29 -11.72
N GLN A 66 -4.66 2.20 -10.97
CA GLN A 66 -3.52 1.48 -10.41
C GLN A 66 -2.58 0.94 -11.49
N ASN A 67 -3.13 0.33 -12.54
CA ASN A 67 -2.33 -0.25 -13.62
C ASN A 67 -1.63 0.85 -14.42
N TYR A 68 -2.29 2.01 -14.57
CA TYR A 68 -1.67 3.18 -15.19
C TYR A 68 -0.45 3.63 -14.40
N ILE A 69 -0.52 3.76 -13.06
CA ILE A 69 0.62 4.16 -12.22
C ILE A 69 1.77 3.16 -12.34
N VAL A 70 1.47 1.84 -12.28
CA VAL A 70 2.48 0.79 -12.46
C VAL A 70 3.16 0.92 -13.82
N ALA A 71 2.39 1.07 -14.90
CA ALA A 71 2.92 1.20 -16.24
C ALA A 71 3.83 2.44 -16.39
N GLN A 72 3.43 3.59 -15.83
CA GLN A 72 4.24 4.80 -15.87
C GLN A 72 5.53 4.69 -15.07
N MET A 73 5.49 4.11 -13.86
CA MET A 73 6.69 3.89 -13.06
C MET A 73 7.69 2.96 -13.76
N ASN A 74 7.21 1.90 -14.39
CA ASN A 74 8.04 0.99 -15.17
C ASN A 74 8.61 1.66 -16.44
N ALA A 75 7.83 2.50 -17.11
CA ALA A 75 8.29 3.25 -18.27
C ALA A 75 9.37 4.29 -17.91
N PHE A 76 9.27 4.94 -16.74
CA PHE A 76 10.35 5.77 -16.22
C PHE A 76 11.59 4.95 -15.85
N LYS A 77 11.41 3.81 -15.19
CA LYS A 77 12.48 2.92 -14.75
C LYS A 77 13.28 2.36 -15.91
N SER A 78 12.61 2.01 -17.01
CA SER A 78 13.23 1.51 -18.26
C SER A 78 13.76 2.61 -19.17
N GLY A 79 13.40 3.88 -18.93
CA GLY A 79 13.80 5.01 -19.77
C GLY A 79 12.94 5.19 -21.03
N THR A 80 11.88 4.41 -21.21
CA THR A 80 10.97 4.53 -22.37
C THR A 80 10.05 5.76 -22.26
N ARG A 81 9.84 6.29 -21.04
CA ARG A 81 9.17 7.55 -20.80
C ARG A 81 10.19 8.60 -20.36
N PRO A 82 10.41 9.70 -21.13
CA PRO A 82 11.30 10.77 -20.73
C PRO A 82 10.75 11.51 -19.49
N ALA A 83 11.64 11.94 -18.61
CA ALA A 83 11.32 12.69 -17.41
C ALA A 83 12.51 13.51 -16.93
N THR A 84 12.27 14.56 -16.17
CA THR A 84 13.31 15.36 -15.53
C THR A 84 13.95 14.62 -14.35
N VAL A 85 13.17 13.98 -13.48
CA VAL A 85 13.65 13.30 -12.27
C VAL A 85 13.07 11.89 -12.10
N MET A 86 11.85 11.62 -12.60
CA MET A 86 11.18 10.35 -12.34
C MET A 86 11.93 9.13 -12.87
N HIS A 87 12.71 9.27 -13.96
CA HIS A 87 13.57 8.21 -14.49
C HIS A 87 14.66 7.78 -13.51
N GLN A 88 15.09 8.63 -12.61
CA GLN A 88 16.03 8.27 -11.53
C GLN A 88 15.29 7.77 -10.28
N LEU A 89 14.22 8.47 -9.87
CA LEU A 89 13.47 8.11 -8.68
C LEU A 89 12.87 6.70 -8.79
N SER A 90 12.31 6.36 -9.95
CA SER A 90 11.67 5.05 -10.16
C SER A 90 12.62 3.86 -10.04
N LYS A 91 13.91 4.04 -10.30
CA LYS A 91 14.95 3.00 -10.14
C LYS A 91 15.17 2.59 -8.68
N GLY A 92 14.82 3.46 -7.74
CA GLY A 92 14.89 3.18 -6.29
C GLY A 92 13.82 2.22 -5.76
N TYR A 93 12.83 1.85 -6.59
CA TYR A 93 11.71 0.99 -6.18
C TYR A 93 11.74 -0.33 -6.91
N ASN A 94 11.53 -1.44 -6.18
CA ASN A 94 11.26 -2.74 -6.79
C ASN A 94 9.77 -2.85 -7.21
N ASP A 95 9.45 -3.92 -7.94
CA ASP A 95 8.12 -4.08 -8.53
C ASP A 95 7.01 -4.20 -7.47
N THR A 96 7.31 -4.84 -6.32
CA THR A 96 6.36 -4.94 -5.20
C THR A 96 6.10 -3.57 -4.57
N GLN A 97 7.12 -2.73 -4.45
CA GLN A 97 6.97 -1.36 -3.95
C GLN A 97 6.20 -0.49 -4.93
N ILE A 98 6.45 -0.62 -6.22
CA ILE A 98 5.69 0.07 -7.27
C ILE A 98 4.21 -0.33 -7.22
N ALA A 99 3.90 -1.62 -7.08
CA ALA A 99 2.53 -2.09 -6.93
C ALA A 99 1.84 -1.54 -5.66
N SER A 100 2.57 -1.49 -4.54
CA SER A 100 2.07 -0.93 -3.27
C SER A 100 1.79 0.57 -3.38
N LEU A 101 2.69 1.34 -3.99
CA LEU A 101 2.51 2.77 -4.27
C LEU A 101 1.30 3.01 -5.18
N ALA A 102 1.18 2.23 -6.24
CA ALA A 102 0.09 2.34 -7.19
C ALA A 102 -1.28 2.08 -6.53
N ALA A 103 -1.38 1.02 -5.72
CA ALA A 103 -2.58 0.72 -4.94
C ALA A 103 -2.92 1.85 -3.94
N TYR A 104 -1.90 2.39 -3.26
CA TYR A 104 -2.08 3.47 -2.31
C TYR A 104 -2.67 4.73 -2.98
N PHE A 105 -2.09 5.20 -4.09
CA PHE A 105 -2.55 6.41 -4.77
C PHE A 105 -3.89 6.21 -5.47
N ALA A 106 -4.15 5.03 -6.03
CA ALA A 106 -5.44 4.71 -6.64
C ALA A 106 -6.61 4.76 -5.63
N ALA A 107 -6.34 4.42 -4.37
CA ALA A 107 -7.33 4.47 -3.29
C ALA A 107 -7.59 5.90 -2.75
N GLN A 108 -6.77 6.89 -3.12
CA GLN A 108 -6.96 8.26 -2.66
C GLN A 108 -8.12 8.93 -3.42
N LYS A 109 -8.92 9.72 -2.71
CA LYS A 109 -9.94 10.57 -3.37
C LYS A 109 -9.23 11.71 -4.12
N LYS A 110 -9.71 11.98 -5.33
CA LYS A 110 -9.30 13.15 -6.13
C LYS A 110 -9.64 14.45 -5.44
#